data_2dded71ed771aa025d08fa0e95f30094
#
_entry.id   2dded71ed771aa025d08fa0e95f30094
#
_cell.length_a   1.000
_cell.length_b   1.000
_cell.length_c   1.000
_cell.angle_alpha   90.00
_cell.angle_beta   90.00
_cell.angle_gamma   90.00
#
_symmetry.space_group_name_H-M   'P 1'
#
loop_
_entity.id
_entity.type
_entity.pdbx_description
1 polymer ?
#
loop_
_entity_poly.entity_id
_entity_poly.type
_entity_poly.pdbx_seq_one_letter_code
_entity_poly.pdbx_strand_id
1 'polypeptide(L)'
;LRLVPLFPFFVINLVMGLTPMRALAYYWVSQIGMLPGTAVYVNAGTQLGQLESASGILSPGIIFSFVLLGLFPLFAKRIIDIVKRRKAFSGWDMPARFDYNLIAIGAGSGGLVSAYIAAAVKAKVALIEKDKMGGDCLNTGCVPSKALIRSAKMVSYARRAGDFGFKSGQVDFDFAEVMERVQRVIEKVEPHDSVERYTQLGVECFTGTAKIVSPWAVEVNGETLTAKNIIIATGARPLVPPIKGIEAVDYLTSDNLWQLRQNPGRLIVLGGGPIGSEMTQAMARLGADVTQIEMLPRIMSREDPEVSSYIQERFEAEGIKVLTGHTARQVIVEDDEKIL
;
A
#
# COMPACT_ATOMS: atom_id res chain seq x y z
N LEU A 1 -1.72 -13.76 -24.77
CA LEU A 1 -0.32 -13.34 -25.02
C LEU A 1 0.01 -13.24 -26.52
N ARG A 2 -0.52 -14.13 -27.38
CA ARG A 2 -0.23 -14.14 -28.84
C ARG A 2 -1.08 -13.15 -29.64
N LEU A 3 -2.22 -12.72 -29.13
CA LEU A 3 -3.11 -11.76 -29.78
C LEU A 3 -2.56 -10.31 -29.76
N VAL A 4 -1.67 -10.00 -28.82
CA VAL A 4 -1.08 -8.67 -28.69
C VAL A 4 0.44 -8.80 -28.78
N PRO A 5 1.11 -8.21 -29.77
CA PRO A 5 2.55 -8.33 -29.99
C PRO A 5 3.36 -7.44 -29.03
N LEU A 6 3.10 -7.55 -27.73
CA LEU A 6 3.83 -6.81 -26.68
C LEU A 6 5.19 -7.43 -26.34
N PHE A 7 5.36 -8.72 -26.61
CA PHE A 7 6.61 -9.43 -26.30
C PHE A 7 7.19 -10.09 -27.54
N PRO A 8 8.51 -10.13 -27.67
CA PRO A 8 9.19 -10.85 -28.75
C PRO A 8 8.76 -12.33 -28.78
N PHE A 9 8.60 -12.87 -29.97
CA PHE A 9 8.09 -14.23 -30.19
C PHE A 9 8.89 -15.30 -29.42
N PHE A 10 10.22 -15.17 -29.40
CA PHE A 10 11.11 -16.12 -28.71
C PHE A 10 10.91 -16.11 -27.20
N VAL A 11 10.67 -14.94 -26.57
CA VAL A 11 10.43 -14.82 -25.12
C VAL A 11 9.17 -15.59 -24.72
N ILE A 12 8.10 -15.46 -25.49
CA ILE A 12 6.87 -16.20 -25.23
C ILE A 12 7.11 -17.71 -25.34
N ASN A 13 7.84 -18.16 -26.36
CA ASN A 13 8.17 -19.58 -26.53
C ASN A 13 9.00 -20.10 -25.36
N LEU A 14 10.01 -19.34 -24.92
CA LEU A 14 10.87 -19.73 -23.80
C LEU A 14 10.08 -19.85 -22.49
N VAL A 15 9.30 -18.83 -22.16
CA VAL A 15 8.48 -18.80 -20.93
C VAL A 15 7.43 -19.92 -20.95
N MET A 16 6.78 -20.17 -22.09
CA MET A 16 5.77 -21.21 -22.20
C MET A 16 6.37 -22.63 -22.16
N GLY A 17 7.63 -22.78 -22.59
CA GLY A 17 8.38 -24.04 -22.46
C GLY A 17 8.67 -24.41 -21.00
N LEU A 18 8.68 -23.44 -20.09
CA LEU A 18 8.83 -23.66 -18.63
C LEU A 18 7.50 -23.99 -17.92
N THR A 19 6.39 -23.97 -18.65
CA THR A 19 5.06 -24.29 -18.08
C THR A 19 4.68 -25.76 -18.29
N PRO A 20 3.84 -26.36 -17.47
CA PRO A 20 3.39 -27.75 -17.64
C PRO A 20 2.37 -27.93 -18.80
N MET A 21 2.32 -27.00 -19.73
CA MET A 21 1.38 -27.05 -20.86
C MET A 21 1.80 -28.11 -21.88
N ARG A 22 0.88 -28.95 -22.34
CA ARG A 22 1.14 -29.96 -23.38
C ARG A 22 1.51 -29.27 -24.69
N ALA A 23 2.57 -29.74 -25.36
CA ALA A 23 3.08 -29.15 -26.60
C ALA A 23 2.01 -29.00 -27.70
N LEU A 24 1.14 -30.00 -27.85
CA LEU A 24 0.05 -29.98 -28.85
C LEU A 24 -0.98 -28.87 -28.54
N ALA A 25 -1.34 -28.69 -27.27
CA ALA A 25 -2.24 -27.63 -26.85
C ALA A 25 -1.60 -26.25 -27.07
N TYR A 26 -0.32 -26.11 -26.76
CA TYR A 26 0.44 -24.89 -27.02
C TYR A 26 0.50 -24.57 -28.53
N TYR A 27 0.73 -25.57 -29.37
CA TYR A 27 0.74 -25.41 -30.83
C TYR A 27 -0.58 -24.84 -31.35
N TRP A 28 -1.72 -25.49 -31.06
CA TRP A 28 -3.02 -25.04 -31.54
C TRP A 28 -3.45 -23.70 -31.00
N VAL A 29 -3.26 -23.46 -29.71
CA VAL A 29 -3.55 -22.16 -29.11
C VAL A 29 -2.70 -21.05 -29.70
N SER A 30 -1.43 -21.34 -30.01
CA SER A 30 -0.53 -20.37 -30.66
C SER A 30 -0.95 -20.08 -32.09
N GLN A 31 -1.29 -21.11 -32.88
CA GLN A 31 -1.75 -20.92 -34.28
C GLN A 31 -3.03 -20.06 -34.33
N ILE A 32 -4.05 -20.44 -33.56
CA ILE A 32 -5.32 -19.71 -33.52
C ILE A 32 -5.10 -18.28 -32.99
N GLY A 33 -4.26 -18.11 -31.93
CA GLY A 33 -4.01 -16.81 -31.34
C GLY A 33 -3.19 -15.85 -32.23
N MET A 34 -2.37 -16.38 -33.16
CA MET A 34 -1.60 -15.54 -34.08
C MET A 34 -2.40 -15.16 -35.36
N LEU A 35 -3.35 -15.96 -35.77
CA LEU A 35 -4.09 -15.76 -37.05
C LEU A 35 -4.59 -14.32 -37.24
N PRO A 36 -5.32 -13.69 -36.30
CA PRO A 36 -5.84 -12.35 -36.50
C PRO A 36 -4.73 -11.30 -36.69
N GLY A 37 -3.70 -11.37 -35.89
CA GLY A 37 -2.54 -10.46 -35.99
C GLY A 37 -1.80 -10.67 -37.30
N THR A 38 -1.52 -11.93 -37.67
CA THR A 38 -0.85 -12.26 -38.94
C THR A 38 -1.65 -11.77 -40.16
N ALA A 39 -2.97 -11.94 -40.15
CA ALA A 39 -3.81 -11.45 -41.23
C ALA A 39 -3.71 -9.93 -41.43
N VAL A 40 -3.70 -9.17 -40.34
CA VAL A 40 -3.53 -7.70 -40.36
C VAL A 40 -2.14 -7.31 -40.89
N TYR A 41 -1.08 -7.96 -40.39
CA TYR A 41 0.28 -7.68 -40.83
C TYR A 41 0.53 -8.05 -42.29
N VAL A 42 0.04 -9.20 -42.74
CA VAL A 42 0.17 -9.64 -44.13
C VAL A 42 -0.59 -8.69 -45.04
N ASN A 43 -1.82 -8.30 -44.69
CA ASN A 43 -2.57 -7.32 -45.45
C ASN A 43 -1.84 -5.99 -45.61
N ALA A 44 -1.28 -5.46 -44.53
CA ALA A 44 -0.48 -4.24 -44.57
C ALA A 44 0.78 -4.39 -45.41
N GLY A 45 1.46 -5.53 -45.31
CA GLY A 45 2.64 -5.86 -46.16
C GLY A 45 2.34 -5.99 -47.62
N THR A 46 1.19 -6.62 -47.98
CA THR A 46 0.75 -6.76 -49.37
C THR A 46 0.41 -5.40 -50.01
N GLN A 47 -0.26 -4.53 -49.25
CA GLN A 47 -0.58 -3.18 -49.74
C GLN A 47 0.71 -2.34 -49.92
N LEU A 48 1.70 -2.50 -49.05
CA LEU A 48 3.02 -1.88 -49.24
C LEU A 48 3.77 -2.41 -50.46
N GLY A 49 3.72 -3.71 -50.73
CA GLY A 49 4.37 -4.36 -51.88
C GLY A 49 3.73 -3.96 -53.26
N GLN A 50 2.55 -3.41 -53.28
CA GLN A 50 1.87 -2.90 -54.48
C GLN A 50 2.17 -1.42 -54.79
N LEU A 51 3.04 -0.78 -54.02
CA LEU A 51 3.45 0.61 -54.22
C LEU A 51 4.42 0.73 -55.39
N GLU A 52 3.92 1.24 -56.54
CA GLU A 52 4.73 1.56 -57.70
C GLU A 52 5.25 3.02 -57.71
N SER A 53 4.72 3.88 -56.84
CA SER A 53 5.13 5.28 -56.76
C SER A 53 4.87 5.87 -55.36
N ALA A 54 5.59 6.94 -55.01
CA ALA A 54 5.43 7.66 -53.73
C ALA A 54 4.01 8.26 -53.54
N SER A 55 3.30 8.56 -54.61
CA SER A 55 1.92 9.05 -54.56
C SER A 55 0.91 7.97 -54.15
N GLY A 56 1.25 6.68 -54.32
CA GLY A 56 0.42 5.56 -53.89
C GLY A 56 0.32 5.37 -52.38
N ILE A 57 1.21 5.99 -51.58
CA ILE A 57 1.22 5.90 -50.11
C ILE A 57 -0.11 6.44 -49.54
N LEU A 58 -0.71 7.44 -50.17
CA LEU A 58 -1.98 8.02 -49.73
C LEU A 58 -3.22 7.28 -50.27
N SER A 59 -3.06 6.10 -50.89
CA SER A 59 -4.20 5.31 -51.32
C SER A 59 -5.08 4.89 -50.12
N PRO A 60 -6.41 4.89 -50.26
CA PRO A 60 -7.35 4.51 -49.20
C PRO A 60 -7.09 3.12 -48.63
N GLY A 61 -6.64 2.17 -49.46
CA GLY A 61 -6.30 0.81 -49.04
C GLY A 61 -5.09 0.74 -48.08
N ILE A 62 -4.05 1.50 -48.37
CA ILE A 62 -2.87 1.59 -47.54
C ILE A 62 -3.21 2.28 -46.22
N ILE A 63 -3.84 3.44 -46.27
CA ILE A 63 -4.25 4.18 -45.05
C ILE A 63 -5.11 3.28 -44.17
N PHE A 64 -6.11 2.59 -44.74
CA PHE A 64 -6.96 1.67 -43.97
C PHE A 64 -6.15 0.53 -43.32
N SER A 65 -5.22 -0.07 -44.07
CA SER A 65 -4.36 -1.16 -43.56
C SER A 65 -3.47 -0.72 -42.39
N PHE A 66 -2.87 0.47 -42.47
CA PHE A 66 -2.07 1.01 -41.38
C PHE A 66 -2.90 1.44 -40.19
N VAL A 67 -4.08 2.05 -40.39
CA VAL A 67 -5.00 2.35 -39.32
C VAL A 67 -5.44 1.06 -38.60
N LEU A 68 -5.79 0.01 -39.38
CA LEU A 68 -6.16 -1.28 -38.82
C LEU A 68 -5.00 -1.91 -38.04
N LEU A 69 -3.77 -1.84 -38.56
CA LEU A 69 -2.59 -2.32 -37.91
C LEU A 69 -2.33 -1.59 -36.57
N GLY A 70 -2.47 -0.27 -36.53
CA GLY A 70 -2.30 0.55 -35.33
C GLY A 70 -3.40 0.33 -34.28
N LEU A 71 -4.66 0.16 -34.72
CA LEU A 71 -5.80 -0.04 -33.82
C LEU A 71 -5.96 -1.50 -33.36
N PHE A 72 -5.42 -2.47 -34.08
CA PHE A 72 -5.57 -3.89 -33.78
C PHE A 72 -5.17 -4.26 -32.32
N PRO A 73 -4.03 -3.81 -31.78
CA PRO A 73 -3.66 -4.12 -30.39
C PRO A 73 -4.68 -3.58 -29.37
N LEU A 74 -5.28 -2.42 -29.65
CA LEU A 74 -6.29 -1.80 -28.77
C LEU A 74 -7.59 -2.62 -28.77
N PHE A 75 -8.06 -3.04 -29.96
CA PHE A 75 -9.23 -3.91 -30.09
C PHE A 75 -8.99 -5.28 -29.46
N ALA A 76 -7.85 -5.90 -29.74
CA ALA A 76 -7.48 -7.18 -29.15
C ALA A 76 -7.43 -7.13 -27.63
N LYS A 77 -6.81 -6.09 -27.05
CA LYS A 77 -6.81 -5.85 -25.61
C LYS A 77 -8.24 -5.72 -25.08
N ARG A 78 -9.08 -4.91 -25.72
CA ARG A 78 -10.47 -4.71 -25.30
C ARG A 78 -11.27 -6.01 -25.29
N ILE A 79 -11.12 -6.85 -26.32
CA ILE A 79 -11.78 -8.15 -26.40
C ILE A 79 -11.30 -9.08 -25.28
N ILE A 80 -9.99 -9.15 -25.06
CA ILE A 80 -9.40 -9.95 -23.98
C ILE A 80 -9.95 -9.51 -22.62
N ASP A 81 -10.01 -8.20 -22.37
CA ASP A 81 -10.52 -7.66 -21.11
C ASP A 81 -12.02 -7.99 -20.91
N ILE A 82 -12.82 -7.93 -22.00
CA ILE A 82 -14.23 -8.33 -21.95
C ILE A 82 -14.36 -9.83 -21.63
N VAL A 83 -13.59 -10.68 -22.30
CA VAL A 83 -13.62 -12.14 -22.06
C VAL A 83 -13.18 -12.48 -20.65
N LYS A 84 -12.08 -11.87 -20.17
CA LYS A 84 -11.60 -12.04 -18.79
C LYS A 84 -12.65 -11.62 -17.77
N ARG A 85 -13.27 -10.46 -18.00
CA ARG A 85 -14.33 -9.94 -17.13
C ARG A 85 -15.55 -10.88 -17.10
N ARG A 86 -16.01 -11.34 -18.27
CA ARG A 86 -17.11 -12.32 -18.33
C ARG A 86 -16.78 -13.62 -17.59
N LYS A 87 -15.55 -14.12 -17.74
CA LYS A 87 -15.10 -15.32 -17.04
C LYS A 87 -14.99 -15.11 -15.53
N ALA A 88 -14.48 -13.95 -15.10
CA ALA A 88 -14.34 -13.62 -13.68
C ALA A 88 -15.69 -13.50 -12.96
N PHE A 89 -16.72 -13.06 -13.68
CA PHE A 89 -18.08 -12.90 -13.13
C PHE A 89 -19.05 -14.05 -13.53
N SER A 90 -18.52 -15.09 -14.14
CA SER A 90 -19.33 -16.28 -14.50
C SER A 90 -19.86 -16.96 -13.22
N GLY A 91 -21.17 -17.23 -13.19
CA GLY A 91 -21.84 -17.81 -12.02
C GLY A 91 -22.39 -16.80 -11.02
N TRP A 92 -22.30 -15.51 -11.33
CA TRP A 92 -22.88 -14.43 -10.52
C TRP A 92 -23.88 -13.62 -11.35
N ASP A 93 -25.08 -13.41 -10.80
CA ASP A 93 -26.08 -12.55 -11.42
C ASP A 93 -25.83 -11.09 -11.05
N MET A 94 -25.67 -10.24 -12.06
CA MET A 94 -25.49 -8.82 -11.86
C MET A 94 -26.82 -8.17 -11.51
N PRO A 95 -26.91 -7.37 -10.42
CA PRO A 95 -28.11 -6.63 -10.08
C PRO A 95 -28.59 -5.72 -11.23
N ALA A 96 -29.90 -5.67 -11.49
CA ALA A 96 -30.49 -4.78 -12.49
C ALA A 96 -30.36 -3.28 -12.08
N ARG A 97 -30.34 -2.99 -10.79
CA ARG A 97 -30.08 -1.66 -10.20
C ARG A 97 -29.11 -1.82 -9.06
N PHE A 98 -28.31 -0.81 -8.84
CA PHE A 98 -27.38 -0.73 -7.71
C PHE A 98 -27.84 0.34 -6.72
N ASP A 99 -27.71 0.04 -5.43
CA ASP A 99 -27.98 1.01 -4.34
C ASP A 99 -26.95 2.12 -4.35
N TYR A 100 -25.68 1.79 -4.68
CA TYR A 100 -24.54 2.68 -4.69
C TYR A 100 -23.73 2.61 -5.98
N ASN A 101 -23.03 3.67 -6.29
CA ASN A 101 -21.98 3.67 -7.32
C ASN A 101 -20.71 3.02 -6.79
N LEU A 102 -20.45 3.21 -5.50
CA LEU A 102 -19.25 2.73 -4.80
C LEU A 102 -19.59 2.31 -3.38
N ILE A 103 -19.10 1.14 -2.97
CA ILE A 103 -18.95 0.76 -1.57
C ILE A 103 -17.46 0.72 -1.26
N ALA A 104 -17.01 1.47 -0.23
CA ALA A 104 -15.67 1.38 0.32
C ALA A 104 -15.71 0.61 1.65
N ILE A 105 -14.91 -0.43 1.76
CA ILE A 105 -14.80 -1.27 2.96
C ILE A 105 -13.52 -0.89 3.69
N GLY A 106 -13.67 -0.31 4.87
CA GLY A 106 -12.62 0.25 5.70
C GLY A 106 -12.54 1.77 5.57
N ALA A 107 -12.62 2.49 6.68
CA ALA A 107 -12.51 3.95 6.76
C ALA A 107 -11.12 4.42 7.21
N GLY A 108 -10.08 3.75 6.77
CA GLY A 108 -8.71 4.24 6.80
C GLY A 108 -8.42 5.18 5.62
N SER A 109 -7.16 5.58 5.44
CA SER A 109 -6.74 6.54 4.41
C SER A 109 -7.21 6.17 3.00
N GLY A 110 -7.16 4.89 2.62
CA GLY A 110 -7.60 4.45 1.29
C GLY A 110 -9.11 4.56 1.09
N GLY A 111 -9.90 4.14 2.08
CA GLY A 111 -11.36 4.18 2.02
C GLY A 111 -11.91 5.60 2.11
N LEU A 112 -11.40 6.40 3.05
CA LEU A 112 -11.79 7.81 3.22
C LEU A 112 -11.53 8.62 1.96
N VAL A 113 -10.34 8.56 1.39
CA VAL A 113 -10.01 9.29 0.15
C VAL A 113 -10.88 8.83 -1.01
N SER A 114 -11.09 7.52 -1.16
CA SER A 114 -11.93 6.98 -2.22
C SER A 114 -13.39 7.44 -2.09
N ALA A 115 -13.94 7.41 -0.88
CA ALA A 115 -15.29 7.84 -0.60
C ALA A 115 -15.46 9.35 -0.82
N TYR A 116 -14.52 10.16 -0.33
CA TYR A 116 -14.52 11.61 -0.53
C TYR A 116 -14.51 12.00 -2.01
N ILE A 117 -13.56 11.43 -2.78
CA ILE A 117 -13.43 11.75 -4.22
C ILE A 117 -14.68 11.33 -4.99
N ALA A 118 -15.22 10.13 -4.70
CA ALA A 118 -16.43 9.66 -5.36
C ALA A 118 -17.66 10.53 -5.02
N ALA A 119 -17.81 10.95 -3.76
CA ALA A 119 -18.88 11.86 -3.35
C ALA A 119 -18.74 13.25 -3.99
N ALA A 120 -17.51 13.76 -4.14
CA ALA A 120 -17.24 15.05 -4.78
C ALA A 120 -17.71 15.09 -6.24
N VAL A 121 -17.65 13.96 -6.97
CA VAL A 121 -18.20 13.82 -8.32
C VAL A 121 -19.66 13.36 -8.34
N LYS A 122 -20.39 13.50 -7.22
CA LYS A 122 -21.80 13.18 -7.06
C LYS A 122 -22.16 11.70 -7.23
N ALA A 123 -21.24 10.80 -7.02
CA ALA A 123 -21.55 9.38 -6.91
C ALA A 123 -22.24 9.10 -5.58
N LYS A 124 -23.20 8.16 -5.58
CA LYS A 124 -23.78 7.63 -4.34
C LYS A 124 -22.81 6.63 -3.72
N VAL A 125 -22.34 6.89 -2.51
CA VAL A 125 -21.25 6.16 -1.86
C VAL A 125 -21.69 5.64 -0.50
N ALA A 126 -21.39 4.35 -0.22
CA ALA A 126 -21.40 3.76 1.11
C ALA A 126 -19.95 3.56 1.59
N LEU A 127 -19.70 3.90 2.84
CA LEU A 127 -18.44 3.68 3.55
C LEU A 127 -18.72 2.79 4.77
N ILE A 128 -18.05 1.65 4.86
CA ILE A 128 -18.28 0.69 5.94
C ILE A 128 -17.01 0.59 6.79
N GLU A 129 -17.14 0.83 8.10
CA GLU A 129 -16.05 0.71 9.06
C GLU A 129 -16.49 -0.17 10.24
N LYS A 130 -15.64 -1.09 10.65
CA LYS A 130 -15.94 -2.03 11.75
C LYS A 130 -15.47 -1.55 13.12
N ASP A 131 -14.55 -0.57 13.17
CA ASP A 131 -13.90 -0.12 14.40
C ASP A 131 -13.89 1.41 14.44
N LYS A 132 -12.77 2.06 14.12
CA LYS A 132 -12.60 3.50 14.24
C LYS A 132 -12.40 4.16 12.89
N MET A 133 -13.14 5.25 12.67
CA MET A 133 -12.88 6.15 11.54
C MET A 133 -11.43 6.65 11.56
N GLY A 134 -10.88 6.97 10.37
CA GLY A 134 -9.48 7.37 10.22
C GLY A 134 -8.49 6.19 10.12
N GLY A 135 -8.91 4.99 10.56
CA GLY A 135 -8.11 3.77 10.52
C GLY A 135 -6.73 3.95 11.18
N ASP A 136 -5.73 3.23 10.69
CA ASP A 136 -4.37 3.27 11.25
C ASP A 136 -3.73 4.65 11.13
N CYS A 137 -3.97 5.38 10.06
CA CYS A 137 -3.34 6.68 9.85
C CYS A 137 -3.66 7.67 10.97
N LEU A 138 -4.93 7.79 11.33
CA LEU A 138 -5.37 8.68 12.42
C LEU A 138 -5.03 8.12 13.79
N ASN A 139 -5.34 6.84 14.03
CA ASN A 139 -5.38 6.30 15.39
C ASN A 139 -4.04 5.73 15.87
N THR A 140 -3.27 5.09 14.98
CA THR A 140 -2.09 4.29 15.38
C THR A 140 -0.87 4.49 14.47
N GLY A 141 -0.97 5.30 13.42
CA GLY A 141 0.09 5.44 12.41
C GLY A 141 0.60 6.87 12.24
N CYS A 142 0.16 7.51 11.15
CA CYS A 142 0.74 8.78 10.69
C CYS A 142 0.57 9.93 11.70
N VAL A 143 -0.63 10.12 12.22
CA VAL A 143 -0.92 11.24 13.12
C VAL A 143 -0.14 11.12 14.42
N PRO A 144 -0.25 10.01 15.18
CA PRO A 144 0.49 9.87 16.43
C PRO A 144 2.01 9.85 16.21
N SER A 145 2.52 9.17 15.17
CA SER A 145 3.96 9.13 14.91
C SER A 145 4.54 10.52 14.61
N LYS A 146 3.88 11.31 13.78
CA LYS A 146 4.33 12.66 13.44
C LYS A 146 4.20 13.63 14.63
N ALA A 147 3.18 13.43 15.48
CA ALA A 147 3.06 14.18 16.73
C ALA A 147 4.23 13.88 17.69
N LEU A 148 4.59 12.60 17.86
CA LEU A 148 5.74 12.16 18.67
C LEU A 148 7.06 12.67 18.11
N ILE A 149 7.30 12.45 16.81
CA ILE A 149 8.52 12.90 16.10
C ILE A 149 8.70 14.42 16.25
N ARG A 150 7.61 15.20 16.19
CA ARG A 150 7.69 16.65 16.36
C ARG A 150 8.19 17.04 17.75
N SER A 151 7.71 16.39 18.81
CA SER A 151 8.20 16.60 20.17
C SER A 151 9.66 16.17 20.30
N ALA A 152 10.01 14.99 19.83
CA ALA A 152 11.38 14.47 19.84
C ALA A 152 12.37 15.38 19.06
N LYS A 153 11.90 15.98 17.96
CA LYS A 153 12.68 16.95 17.18
C LYS A 153 12.99 18.23 17.97
N MET A 154 12.03 18.70 18.78
CA MET A 154 12.27 19.86 19.65
C MET A 154 13.35 19.58 20.68
N VAL A 155 13.35 18.40 21.32
CA VAL A 155 14.40 17.98 22.25
C VAL A 155 15.76 17.92 21.54
N SER A 156 15.81 17.35 20.32
CA SER A 156 17.05 17.30 19.52
C SER A 156 17.58 18.70 19.18
N TYR A 157 16.72 19.64 18.81
CA TYR A 157 17.14 21.02 18.55
C TYR A 157 17.68 21.70 19.80
N ALA A 158 17.04 21.53 20.94
CA ALA A 158 17.50 22.10 22.18
C ALA A 158 18.87 21.54 22.63
N ARG A 159 19.07 20.21 22.48
CA ARG A 159 20.38 19.60 22.77
C ARG A 159 21.51 20.15 21.88
N ARG A 160 21.18 20.56 20.68
CA ARG A 160 22.09 21.16 19.69
C ARG A 160 21.97 22.69 19.60
N ALA A 161 21.49 23.34 20.67
CA ALA A 161 21.27 24.78 20.70
C ALA A 161 22.53 25.58 20.34
N GLY A 162 23.70 25.07 20.69
CA GLY A 162 24.98 25.67 20.33
C GLY A 162 25.23 25.78 18.85
N ASP A 163 24.77 24.81 18.04
CA ASP A 163 24.88 24.84 16.58
C ASP A 163 24.11 26.02 15.97
N PHE A 164 23.12 26.54 16.71
CA PHE A 164 22.26 27.66 16.33
C PHE A 164 22.64 28.98 17.06
N GLY A 165 23.76 29.01 17.78
CA GLY A 165 24.23 30.19 18.49
C GLY A 165 23.57 30.44 19.85
N PHE A 166 22.80 29.50 20.40
CA PHE A 166 22.19 29.61 21.72
C PHE A 166 23.14 29.09 22.81
N LYS A 167 23.16 29.73 23.97
CA LYS A 167 24.08 29.37 25.07
C LYS A 167 23.63 28.19 25.93
N SER A 168 22.37 27.84 25.94
CA SER A 168 21.80 26.75 26.74
C SER A 168 20.72 26.02 25.92
N GLY A 169 20.70 24.70 26.04
CA GLY A 169 19.76 23.83 25.36
C GLY A 169 19.26 22.70 26.27
N GLN A 170 19.37 22.87 27.60
CA GLN A 170 18.79 21.88 28.49
C GLN A 170 17.27 21.94 28.43
N VAL A 171 16.63 20.81 28.07
CA VAL A 171 15.18 20.65 28.02
C VAL A 171 14.83 19.62 29.08
N ASP A 172 14.07 20.07 30.05
CA ASP A 172 13.35 19.18 30.95
C ASP A 172 11.96 18.92 30.39
N PHE A 173 11.50 17.68 30.38
CA PHE A 173 10.20 17.29 29.90
C PHE A 173 9.69 16.03 30.62
N ASP A 174 8.40 15.96 30.78
CA ASP A 174 7.73 14.76 31.24
C ASP A 174 7.33 13.90 30.04
N PHE A 175 7.76 12.64 30.04
CA PHE A 175 7.43 11.69 28.97
C PHE A 175 5.92 11.46 28.86
N ALA A 176 5.20 11.39 30.00
CA ALA A 176 3.75 11.24 30.02
C ALA A 176 3.08 12.42 29.32
N GLU A 177 3.51 13.67 29.58
CA GLU A 177 2.98 14.86 28.92
C GLU A 177 3.23 14.88 27.41
N VAL A 178 4.37 14.35 26.96
CA VAL A 178 4.63 14.17 25.52
C VAL A 178 3.63 13.20 24.89
N MET A 179 3.35 12.08 25.58
CA MET A 179 2.40 11.09 25.09
C MET A 179 0.95 11.58 25.16
N GLU A 180 0.60 12.34 26.21
CA GLU A 180 -0.71 13.03 26.30
C GLU A 180 -0.89 14.06 25.16
N ARG A 181 0.17 14.78 24.81
CA ARG A 181 0.11 15.67 23.64
C ARG A 181 -0.15 14.89 22.36
N VAL A 182 0.38 13.68 22.21
CA VAL A 182 0.08 12.81 21.04
C VAL A 182 -1.42 12.52 20.98
N GLN A 183 -2.06 12.17 22.12
CA GLN A 183 -3.51 11.93 22.18
C GLN A 183 -4.31 13.20 21.82
N ARG A 184 -3.95 14.35 22.39
CA ARG A 184 -4.61 15.63 22.04
C ARG A 184 -4.50 15.97 20.54
N VAL A 185 -3.42 15.56 19.87
CA VAL A 185 -3.29 15.77 18.41
C VAL A 185 -4.22 14.83 17.64
N ILE A 186 -4.34 13.56 18.07
CA ILE A 186 -5.29 12.61 17.46
C ILE A 186 -6.71 13.18 17.58
N GLU A 187 -7.15 13.56 18.78
CA GLU A 187 -8.46 14.14 19.07
C GLU A 187 -8.75 15.40 18.25
N LYS A 188 -7.73 16.23 18.03
CA LYS A 188 -7.84 17.45 17.20
C LYS A 188 -8.06 17.14 15.73
N VAL A 189 -7.50 16.05 15.22
CA VAL A 189 -7.61 15.65 13.80
C VAL A 189 -8.85 14.79 13.54
N GLU A 190 -9.30 14.01 14.52
CA GLU A 190 -10.42 13.08 14.43
C GLU A 190 -11.67 13.66 13.76
N PRO A 191 -12.13 14.91 14.06
CA PRO A 191 -13.32 15.47 13.41
C PRO A 191 -13.26 15.57 11.89
N HIS A 192 -12.06 15.59 11.32
CA HIS A 192 -11.88 15.62 9.85
C HIS A 192 -12.18 14.28 9.19
N ASP A 193 -12.06 13.18 9.94
CA ASP A 193 -12.26 11.81 9.47
C ASP A 193 -13.56 11.20 10.10
N SER A 194 -14.40 12.00 10.75
CA SER A 194 -15.58 11.52 11.48
C SER A 194 -16.75 11.12 10.57
N VAL A 195 -17.66 10.32 11.10
CA VAL A 195 -18.92 9.93 10.45
C VAL A 195 -19.73 11.17 10.05
N GLU A 196 -19.81 12.16 10.96
CA GLU A 196 -20.56 13.41 10.74
C GLU A 196 -19.99 14.17 9.53
N ARG A 197 -18.66 14.27 9.45
CA ARG A 197 -17.99 14.94 8.34
C ARG A 197 -18.28 14.25 7.02
N TYR A 198 -18.16 12.92 6.97
CA TYR A 198 -18.40 12.16 5.74
C TYR A 198 -19.87 12.17 5.33
N THR A 199 -20.79 12.13 6.28
CA THR A 199 -22.23 12.31 6.03
C THR A 199 -22.53 13.67 5.40
N GLN A 200 -21.92 14.75 5.91
CA GLN A 200 -22.03 16.10 5.31
C GLN A 200 -21.46 16.16 3.88
N LEU A 201 -20.47 15.34 3.55
CA LEU A 201 -19.91 15.20 2.21
C LEU A 201 -20.80 14.37 1.27
N GLY A 202 -21.90 13.78 1.77
CA GLY A 202 -22.82 12.95 0.99
C GLY A 202 -22.43 11.47 0.93
N VAL A 203 -21.62 11.01 1.86
CA VAL A 203 -21.27 9.59 2.04
C VAL A 203 -22.19 8.98 3.09
N GLU A 204 -22.78 7.84 2.80
CA GLU A 204 -23.56 7.05 3.76
C GLU A 204 -22.62 6.12 4.53
N CYS A 205 -22.48 6.32 5.84
CA CYS A 205 -21.55 5.59 6.69
C CYS A 205 -22.26 4.47 7.46
N PHE A 206 -21.65 3.30 7.45
CA PHE A 206 -22.12 2.10 8.15
C PHE A 206 -21.05 1.64 9.15
N THR A 207 -21.44 1.46 10.39
CA THR A 207 -20.57 0.86 11.42
C THR A 207 -20.85 -0.64 11.51
N GLY A 208 -19.90 -1.48 11.19
CA GLY A 208 -20.05 -2.93 11.24
C GLY A 208 -19.04 -3.68 10.38
N THR A 209 -19.02 -5.00 10.56
CA THR A 209 -18.16 -5.88 9.77
C THR A 209 -18.77 -6.16 8.41
N ALA A 210 -18.06 -5.77 7.35
CA ALA A 210 -18.48 -6.02 5.97
C ALA A 210 -18.08 -7.43 5.52
N LYS A 211 -19.00 -8.10 4.80
CA LYS A 211 -18.74 -9.38 4.13
C LYS A 211 -19.11 -9.26 2.66
N ILE A 212 -18.15 -9.47 1.78
CA ILE A 212 -18.41 -9.51 0.33
C ILE A 212 -19.10 -10.83 0.01
N VAL A 213 -20.33 -10.76 -0.48
CA VAL A 213 -21.16 -11.94 -0.82
C VAL A 213 -21.30 -12.16 -2.32
N SER A 214 -21.00 -11.15 -3.13
CA SER A 214 -20.88 -11.26 -4.59
C SER A 214 -19.94 -10.18 -5.14
N PRO A 215 -19.58 -10.18 -6.43
CA PRO A 215 -18.79 -9.10 -7.04
C PRO A 215 -19.41 -7.71 -6.93
N TRP A 216 -20.69 -7.64 -6.58
CA TRP A 216 -21.46 -6.39 -6.50
C TRP A 216 -22.22 -6.21 -5.19
N ALA A 217 -22.11 -7.14 -4.24
CA ALA A 217 -22.89 -7.11 -3.01
C ALA A 217 -22.02 -7.32 -1.78
N VAL A 218 -22.30 -6.50 -0.77
CA VAL A 218 -21.68 -6.52 0.55
C VAL A 218 -22.77 -6.61 1.60
N GLU A 219 -22.63 -7.53 2.52
CA GLU A 219 -23.48 -7.68 3.70
C GLU A 219 -22.84 -6.94 4.88
N VAL A 220 -23.61 -6.13 5.57
CA VAL A 220 -23.25 -5.45 6.82
C VAL A 220 -24.48 -5.40 7.73
N ASN A 221 -24.34 -5.79 9.00
CA ASN A 221 -25.41 -5.79 10.00
C ASN A 221 -26.70 -6.52 9.56
N GLY A 222 -26.58 -7.55 8.73
CA GLY A 222 -27.73 -8.30 8.19
C GLY A 222 -28.41 -7.66 6.98
N GLU A 223 -27.95 -6.50 6.54
CA GLU A 223 -28.40 -5.81 5.33
C GLU A 223 -27.46 -6.08 4.17
N THR A 224 -27.98 -6.32 2.98
CA THR A 224 -27.21 -6.49 1.75
C THR A 224 -27.25 -5.21 0.94
N LEU A 225 -26.09 -4.58 0.78
CA LEU A 225 -25.88 -3.38 -0.04
C LEU A 225 -25.31 -3.77 -1.39
N THR A 226 -25.83 -3.19 -2.48
CA THR A 226 -25.32 -3.45 -3.83
C THR A 226 -24.60 -2.24 -4.41
N ALA A 227 -23.46 -2.47 -5.08
CA ALA A 227 -22.71 -1.40 -5.72
C ALA A 227 -22.13 -1.81 -7.07
N LYS A 228 -21.99 -0.82 -7.93
CA LYS A 228 -21.30 -0.98 -9.22
C LYS A 228 -19.82 -1.30 -9.05
N ASN A 229 -19.22 -0.76 -8.00
CA ASN A 229 -17.81 -0.97 -7.66
C ASN A 229 -17.66 -1.16 -6.14
N ILE A 230 -16.74 -2.02 -5.73
CA ILE A 230 -16.38 -2.25 -4.34
C ILE A 230 -14.88 -1.99 -4.22
N ILE A 231 -14.49 -1.16 -3.26
CA ILE A 231 -13.09 -0.92 -2.89
C ILE A 231 -12.83 -1.62 -1.55
N ILE A 232 -11.83 -2.48 -1.55
CA ILE A 232 -11.35 -3.17 -0.34
C ILE A 232 -10.18 -2.35 0.20
N ALA A 233 -10.43 -1.60 1.29
CA ALA A 233 -9.46 -0.72 1.94
C ALA A 233 -9.32 -1.08 3.44
N THR A 234 -9.28 -2.38 3.73
CA THR A 234 -9.37 -2.94 5.08
C THR A 234 -8.10 -2.79 5.92
N GLY A 235 -7.05 -2.17 5.36
CA GLY A 235 -5.79 -1.95 6.05
C GLY A 235 -5.01 -3.24 6.33
N ALA A 236 -4.10 -3.15 7.30
CA ALA A 236 -3.29 -4.26 7.78
C ALA A 236 -3.14 -4.17 9.31
N ARG A 237 -2.57 -5.20 9.90
CA ARG A 237 -2.16 -5.19 11.31
C ARG A 237 -0.66 -5.40 11.40
N PRO A 238 -0.01 -4.92 12.47
CA PRO A 238 1.40 -5.20 12.71
C PRO A 238 1.64 -6.71 12.74
N LEU A 239 2.63 -7.15 11.97
CA LEU A 239 3.08 -8.54 12.02
C LEU A 239 4.05 -8.70 13.19
N VAL A 240 3.68 -9.50 14.18
CA VAL A 240 4.59 -9.95 15.22
C VAL A 240 5.31 -11.20 14.70
N PRO A 241 6.64 -11.15 14.54
CA PRO A 241 7.38 -12.31 14.04
C PRO A 241 7.32 -13.46 15.05
N PRO A 242 7.35 -14.72 14.60
CA PRO A 242 7.26 -15.90 15.48
C PRO A 242 8.61 -16.15 16.19
N ILE A 243 8.95 -15.28 17.13
CA ILE A 243 10.16 -15.38 17.95
C ILE A 243 9.80 -16.20 19.19
N LYS A 244 10.58 -17.24 19.47
CA LYS A 244 10.36 -18.09 20.65
C LYS A 244 10.37 -17.23 21.93
N GLY A 245 9.32 -17.34 22.75
CA GLY A 245 9.18 -16.63 24.02
C GLY A 245 8.63 -15.20 23.89
N ILE A 246 8.31 -14.70 22.70
CA ILE A 246 7.76 -13.35 22.53
C ILE A 246 6.38 -13.22 23.20
N GLU A 247 5.63 -14.30 23.27
CA GLU A 247 4.30 -14.36 23.90
C GLU A 247 4.33 -14.24 25.43
N ALA A 248 5.50 -14.44 26.02
CA ALA A 248 5.71 -14.35 27.49
C ALA A 248 6.05 -12.94 27.97
N VAL A 249 6.21 -11.98 27.05
CA VAL A 249 6.59 -10.62 27.39
C VAL A 249 5.61 -9.60 26.78
N ASP A 250 5.41 -8.50 27.48
CA ASP A 250 4.71 -7.35 26.91
C ASP A 250 5.60 -6.71 25.86
N TYR A 251 5.16 -6.75 24.62
CA TYR A 251 5.84 -6.08 23.52
C TYR A 251 4.98 -4.95 22.95
N LEU A 252 5.65 -4.02 22.30
CA LEU A 252 5.03 -2.87 21.68
C LEU A 252 4.88 -3.07 20.17
N THR A 253 3.73 -2.64 19.65
CA THR A 253 3.47 -2.49 18.22
C THR A 253 2.89 -1.11 17.96
N SER A 254 2.62 -0.77 16.72
CA SER A 254 1.89 0.47 16.40
C SER A 254 0.50 0.52 17.03
N ASP A 255 -0.09 -0.60 17.41
CA ASP A 255 -1.44 -0.61 18.00
C ASP A 255 -1.45 -0.15 19.48
N ASN A 256 -0.37 -0.40 20.23
CA ASN A 256 -0.33 -0.14 21.68
C ASN A 256 0.75 0.84 22.15
N LEU A 257 1.73 1.19 21.33
CA LEU A 257 2.81 2.12 21.64
C LEU A 257 2.30 3.45 22.21
N TRP A 258 1.19 3.94 21.70
CA TRP A 258 0.61 5.24 22.04
C TRP A 258 0.00 5.31 23.44
N GLN A 259 -0.13 4.16 24.10
CA GLN A 259 -0.62 4.04 25.49
C GLN A 259 0.48 4.21 26.53
N LEU A 260 1.75 4.23 26.13
CA LEU A 260 2.86 4.46 27.04
C LEU A 260 2.71 5.79 27.78
N ARG A 261 2.99 5.77 29.08
CA ARG A 261 3.07 6.96 29.95
C ARG A 261 4.39 7.05 30.71
N GLN A 262 5.19 6.02 30.59
CA GLN A 262 6.54 5.98 31.18
C GLN A 262 7.56 5.72 30.09
N ASN A 263 8.73 6.36 30.22
CA ASN A 263 9.84 6.06 29.33
C ASN A 263 10.24 4.59 29.52
N PRO A 264 10.35 3.79 28.45
CA PRO A 264 10.69 2.37 28.57
C PRO A 264 12.14 2.11 29.05
N GLY A 265 12.96 3.15 29.22
CA GLY A 265 14.38 3.00 29.57
C GLY A 265 15.17 2.37 28.44
N ARG A 266 15.39 1.06 28.47
CA ARG A 266 16.02 0.29 27.39
C ARG A 266 14.96 -0.23 26.41
N LEU A 267 15.16 0.01 25.12
CA LEU A 267 14.20 -0.37 24.09
C LEU A 267 14.91 -1.09 22.92
N ILE A 268 14.43 -2.27 22.58
CA ILE A 268 14.85 -2.97 21.35
C ILE A 268 13.77 -2.78 20.29
N VAL A 269 14.16 -2.28 19.12
CA VAL A 269 13.28 -2.13 17.97
C VAL A 269 13.65 -3.17 16.90
N LEU A 270 12.70 -4.06 16.59
CA LEU A 270 12.88 -5.09 15.57
C LEU A 270 12.35 -4.58 14.22
N GLY A 271 13.26 -4.46 13.27
CA GLY A 271 13.02 -3.98 11.92
C GLY A 271 13.59 -2.59 11.65
N GLY A 272 14.35 -2.48 10.58
CA GLY A 272 14.99 -1.25 10.09
C GLY A 272 14.23 -0.56 8.97
N GLY A 273 12.93 -0.86 8.79
CA GLY A 273 12.06 -0.16 7.85
C GLY A 273 11.66 1.24 8.33
N PRO A 274 10.88 2.01 7.54
CA PRO A 274 10.52 3.39 7.87
C PRO A 274 9.90 3.56 9.26
N ILE A 275 8.92 2.72 9.61
CA ILE A 275 8.23 2.80 10.91
C ILE A 275 9.20 2.55 12.07
N GLY A 276 9.98 1.47 11.98
CA GLY A 276 10.97 1.13 13.00
C GLY A 276 12.01 2.24 13.18
N SER A 277 12.52 2.79 12.07
CA SER A 277 13.52 3.85 12.10
C SER A 277 12.97 5.17 12.64
N GLU A 278 11.74 5.56 12.31
CA GLU A 278 11.06 6.72 12.88
C GLU A 278 10.91 6.59 14.41
N MET A 279 10.45 5.43 14.88
CA MET A 279 10.24 5.19 16.31
C MET A 279 11.56 5.08 17.07
N THR A 280 12.55 4.41 16.51
CA THR A 280 13.91 4.34 17.02
C THR A 280 14.47 5.73 17.36
N GLN A 281 14.46 6.63 16.37
CA GLN A 281 14.99 7.97 16.58
C GLN A 281 14.15 8.80 17.55
N ALA A 282 12.82 8.72 17.44
CA ALA A 282 11.93 9.47 18.30
C ALA A 282 12.10 9.08 19.78
N MET A 283 12.14 7.79 20.08
CA MET A 283 12.28 7.28 21.44
C MET A 283 13.68 7.58 22.02
N ALA A 284 14.74 7.45 21.24
CA ALA A 284 16.09 7.81 21.67
C ALA A 284 16.20 9.30 22.02
N ARG A 285 15.62 10.18 21.21
CA ARG A 285 15.57 11.62 21.50
C ARG A 285 14.78 11.96 22.76
N LEU A 286 13.78 11.15 23.08
CA LEU A 286 12.99 11.24 24.30
C LEU A 286 13.60 10.50 25.49
N GLY A 287 14.85 10.06 25.38
CA GLY A 287 15.66 9.57 26.52
C GLY A 287 15.68 8.06 26.71
N ALA A 288 15.13 7.28 25.79
CA ALA A 288 15.30 5.83 25.81
C ALA A 288 16.70 5.44 25.28
N ASP A 289 17.29 4.39 25.83
CA ASP A 289 18.47 3.71 25.27
C ASP A 289 18.00 2.69 24.24
N VAL A 290 18.22 2.99 22.95
CA VAL A 290 17.59 2.25 21.85
C VAL A 290 18.60 1.43 21.07
N THR A 291 18.31 0.15 20.90
CA THR A 291 18.99 -0.74 19.96
C THR A 291 18.02 -1.11 18.85
N GLN A 292 18.37 -0.77 17.60
CA GLN A 292 17.61 -1.20 16.42
C GLN A 292 18.27 -2.44 15.80
N ILE A 293 17.46 -3.47 15.51
CA ILE A 293 17.92 -4.74 14.92
C ILE A 293 17.23 -4.92 13.56
N GLU A 294 18.06 -5.14 12.52
CA GLU A 294 17.58 -5.38 11.16
C GLU A 294 18.25 -6.65 10.59
N MET A 295 17.44 -7.57 10.06
CA MET A 295 17.94 -8.81 9.47
C MET A 295 18.66 -8.60 8.13
N LEU A 296 18.30 -7.55 7.40
CA LEU A 296 18.95 -7.19 6.14
C LEU A 296 20.29 -6.47 6.38
N PRO A 297 21.16 -6.39 5.36
CA PRO A 297 22.49 -5.77 5.50
C PRO A 297 22.47 -4.27 5.83
N ARG A 298 21.31 -3.60 5.73
CA ARG A 298 21.17 -2.16 6.01
C ARG A 298 19.75 -1.83 6.46
N ILE A 299 19.60 -0.81 7.27
CA ILE A 299 18.29 -0.21 7.56
C ILE A 299 17.75 0.52 6.32
N MET A 300 16.46 0.83 6.28
CA MET A 300 15.83 1.50 5.13
C MET A 300 16.19 0.83 3.79
N SER A 301 16.18 -0.49 3.75
CA SER A 301 16.71 -1.32 2.66
C SER A 301 16.05 -1.09 1.29
N ARG A 302 14.87 -0.47 1.26
CA ARG A 302 14.14 -0.10 0.03
C ARG A 302 14.53 1.26 -0.55
N GLU A 303 15.26 2.06 0.24
CA GLU A 303 15.77 3.36 -0.16
C GLU A 303 17.14 3.21 -0.83
N ASP A 304 17.63 4.29 -1.44
CA ASP A 304 18.96 4.31 -2.00
C ASP A 304 20.04 4.02 -0.93
N PRO A 305 21.11 3.30 -1.27
CA PRO A 305 22.17 2.96 -0.32
C PRO A 305 22.74 4.16 0.43
N GLU A 306 22.91 5.28 -0.26
CA GLU A 306 23.41 6.53 0.32
C GLU A 306 22.48 7.08 1.41
N VAL A 307 21.15 7.02 1.18
CA VAL A 307 20.13 7.43 2.17
C VAL A 307 20.19 6.52 3.39
N SER A 308 20.28 5.20 3.17
CA SER A 308 20.40 4.21 4.24
C SER A 308 21.63 4.48 5.10
N SER A 309 22.81 4.66 4.49
CA SER A 309 24.06 4.95 5.19
C SER A 309 23.97 6.27 5.98
N TYR A 310 23.45 7.33 5.36
CA TYR A 310 23.27 8.62 6.03
C TYR A 310 22.38 8.52 7.29
N ILE A 311 21.27 7.77 7.20
CA ILE A 311 20.37 7.59 8.35
C ILE A 311 21.08 6.81 9.46
N GLN A 312 21.81 5.74 9.12
CA GLN A 312 22.53 4.95 10.10
C GLN A 312 23.61 5.77 10.81
N GLU A 313 24.42 6.54 10.08
CA GLU A 313 25.42 7.45 10.65
C GLU A 313 24.79 8.48 11.62
N ARG A 314 23.62 9.01 11.25
CA ARG A 314 22.86 9.93 12.13
C ARG A 314 22.38 9.25 13.39
N PHE A 315 21.92 8.01 13.31
CA PHE A 315 21.47 7.23 14.46
C PHE A 315 22.64 6.96 15.42
N GLU A 316 23.76 6.51 14.89
CA GLU A 316 24.97 6.23 15.67
C GLU A 316 25.51 7.51 16.35
N ALA A 317 25.48 8.64 15.62
CA ALA A 317 25.85 9.95 16.17
C ALA A 317 24.89 10.44 17.29
N GLU A 318 23.64 9.98 17.28
CA GLU A 318 22.66 10.26 18.34
C GLU A 318 22.70 9.20 19.48
N GLY A 319 23.67 8.26 19.45
CA GLY A 319 23.87 7.23 20.49
C GLY A 319 22.99 5.98 20.32
N ILE A 320 22.33 5.83 19.19
CA ILE A 320 21.50 4.66 18.90
C ILE A 320 22.39 3.52 18.41
N LYS A 321 22.24 2.34 18.98
CA LYS A 321 22.91 1.13 18.49
C LYS A 321 22.14 0.51 17.33
N VAL A 322 22.78 0.37 16.16
CA VAL A 322 22.19 -0.25 14.99
C VAL A 322 22.89 -1.57 14.67
N LEU A 323 22.13 -2.67 14.67
CA LEU A 323 22.60 -4.02 14.39
C LEU A 323 21.96 -4.52 13.08
N THR A 324 22.66 -4.38 11.98
CA THR A 324 22.26 -4.93 10.67
C THR A 324 22.78 -6.34 10.46
N GLY A 325 22.12 -7.14 9.62
CA GLY A 325 22.46 -8.56 9.41
C GLY A 325 22.20 -9.43 10.65
N HIS A 326 21.38 -8.96 11.60
CA HIS A 326 21.06 -9.67 12.84
C HIS A 326 19.61 -10.10 12.87
N THR A 327 19.37 -11.32 13.29
CA THR A 327 18.01 -11.90 13.40
C THR A 327 17.73 -12.30 14.85
N ALA A 328 16.61 -11.83 15.38
CA ALA A 328 16.10 -12.23 16.68
C ALA A 328 15.71 -13.72 16.67
N ARG A 329 16.20 -14.51 17.60
CA ARG A 329 15.92 -15.95 17.70
C ARG A 329 14.98 -16.30 18.84
N GLN A 330 15.17 -15.67 19.98
CA GLN A 330 14.47 -16.02 21.20
C GLN A 330 14.42 -14.84 22.15
N VAL A 331 13.32 -14.69 22.87
CA VAL A 331 13.18 -13.82 24.02
C VAL A 331 13.20 -14.70 25.27
N ILE A 332 13.98 -14.31 26.28
CA ILE A 332 14.01 -14.94 27.60
C ILE A 332 13.75 -13.87 28.66
N VAL A 333 13.23 -14.30 29.80
CA VAL A 333 13.05 -13.44 30.97
C VAL A 333 13.93 -14.00 32.08
N GLU A 334 14.87 -13.22 32.56
CA GLU A 334 15.76 -13.54 33.67
C GLU A 334 15.80 -12.36 34.63
N ASP A 335 15.56 -12.58 35.92
CA ASP A 335 15.58 -11.54 36.95
C ASP A 335 14.75 -10.29 36.61
N ASP A 336 13.52 -10.48 36.06
CA ASP A 336 12.63 -9.44 35.55
C ASP A 336 13.16 -8.64 34.34
N GLU A 337 14.31 -9.01 33.80
CA GLU A 337 14.85 -8.43 32.57
C GLU A 337 14.39 -9.24 31.34
N LYS A 338 13.99 -8.53 30.28
CA LYS A 338 13.66 -9.09 28.98
C LYS A 338 14.91 -9.07 28.10
N ILE A 339 15.43 -10.25 27.75
CA ILE A 339 16.66 -10.44 26.98
C ILE A 339 16.32 -11.01 25.61
N LEU A 340 16.85 -10.39 24.55
CA LEU A 340 16.70 -10.84 23.17
C LEU A 340 18.03 -11.39 22.65
#